data_d4f4f9a03cb2427bfe7ab2110ebb39c3
#
_entry.id   d4f4f9a03cb2427bfe7ab2110ebb39c3
#
_cell.length_a   1.000
_cell.length_b   1.000
_cell.length_c   1.000
_cell.angle_alpha   90.00
_cell.angle_beta   90.00
_cell.angle_gamma   90.00
#
_symmetry.space_group_name_H-M   'P 1'
#
loop_
_entity.id
_entity.type
_entity.pdbx_description
1 polymer ?
#
loop_
_entity_poly.entity_id
_entity_poly.type
_entity_poly.pdbx_seq_one_letter_code
_entity_poly.pdbx_strand_id
1 'polypeptide(L)'
;MKTHLHYLLLTCLLTPFAVRAQMPQDAIYMNKNQVCVAGMYTHSSWNQYWENSLKRENLNIGTQTTQSFMLMPVIGISKRVNVILSLPYVWTSNSAGNLMGQHGVQDLSAWLKVKALKVGGFSLNAVVGGSIPLGNYVPNFLPMSIGLQCRTFTGRLLANYREPKTGLYVTAHGSYGWRGNTRIDQDAYQADDRVYNTNEVHVPNTYDAAVRLGVLRKGWQTEFWAERTACLSGDNIRRNDMPFPTNNMQATSVGWYAKVQPHNIGVNARVGYVVDGLNVGQSTSYMVGLLYQINFKK
;
A
#
# COMPACT_ATOMS: atom_id res chain seq x y z
N MET A 1 29.21 30.42 -26.52
CA MET A 1 28.66 30.17 -25.17
C MET A 1 27.50 29.14 -25.08
N LYS A 2 26.91 28.71 -26.20
CA LYS A 2 25.80 27.72 -26.18
C LYS A 2 26.23 26.23 -26.21
N THR A 3 27.43 25.92 -26.63
CA THR A 3 27.97 24.55 -26.77
C THR A 3 28.48 23.93 -25.46
N HIS A 4 28.89 24.73 -24.49
CA HIS A 4 29.39 24.22 -23.21
C HIS A 4 28.28 23.76 -22.23
N LEU A 5 27.04 24.24 -22.40
CA LEU A 5 25.92 23.86 -21.55
C LEU A 5 25.42 22.45 -21.84
N HIS A 6 25.54 21.98 -23.10
CA HIS A 6 25.13 20.60 -23.47
C HIS A 6 26.12 19.54 -22.97
N TYR A 7 27.42 19.86 -22.89
CA TYR A 7 28.40 18.93 -22.33
C TYR A 7 28.34 18.85 -20.81
N LEU A 8 27.91 19.91 -20.12
CA LEU A 8 27.72 19.89 -18.66
C LEU A 8 26.49 19.04 -18.25
N LEU A 9 25.44 19.01 -19.05
CA LEU A 9 24.29 18.17 -18.88
C LEU A 9 24.58 16.68 -19.17
N LEU A 10 25.50 16.38 -20.08
CA LEU A 10 25.85 15.01 -20.47
C LEU A 10 26.84 14.36 -19.51
N THR A 11 27.70 15.12 -18.85
CA THR A 11 28.71 14.60 -17.90
C THR A 11 28.14 14.30 -16.52
N CYS A 12 26.98 14.86 -16.13
CA CYS A 12 26.27 14.48 -14.89
C CYS A 12 25.63 13.08 -14.92
N LEU A 13 25.59 12.42 -16.07
CA LEU A 13 24.91 11.13 -16.28
C LEU A 13 25.77 9.89 -16.00
N LEU A 14 27.06 10.02 -15.63
CA LEU A 14 28.01 8.90 -15.67
C LEU A 14 28.57 8.42 -14.31
N THR A 15 28.06 8.86 -13.17
CA THR A 15 28.50 8.28 -11.89
C THR A 15 27.59 7.15 -11.45
N PRO A 16 28.14 5.95 -11.22
CA PRO A 16 27.34 4.75 -10.95
C PRO A 16 27.03 4.59 -9.46
N PHE A 17 26.07 5.34 -8.92
CA PHE A 17 25.50 5.03 -7.62
C PHE A 17 24.24 4.20 -7.79
N ALA A 18 24.25 2.97 -7.23
CA ALA A 18 23.08 2.11 -7.17
C ALA A 18 22.15 2.63 -6.06
N VAL A 19 21.17 3.42 -6.42
CA VAL A 19 20.16 3.96 -5.51
C VAL A 19 18.94 3.05 -5.50
N ARG A 20 18.35 2.81 -4.31
CA ARG A 20 17.29 1.83 -4.10
C ARG A 20 16.19 2.42 -3.22
N ALA A 21 15.01 2.66 -3.77
CA ALA A 21 13.80 2.90 -2.98
C ALA A 21 13.12 1.57 -2.63
N GLN A 22 12.44 1.50 -1.51
CA GLN A 22 11.95 0.26 -0.92
C GLN A 22 10.52 0.40 -0.43
N MET A 23 9.81 -0.72 -0.46
CA MET A 23 8.49 -0.92 0.15
C MET A 23 8.49 -2.14 1.07
N PRO A 24 7.53 -2.27 2.00
CA PRO A 24 7.41 -3.48 2.82
C PRO A 24 7.20 -4.77 2.02
N GLN A 25 6.72 -4.64 0.76
CA GLN A 25 6.38 -5.79 -0.09
C GLN A 25 7.47 -6.17 -1.11
N ASP A 26 8.62 -5.49 -1.15
CA ASP A 26 9.70 -5.79 -2.08
C ASP A 26 10.91 -6.46 -1.37
N ALA A 27 11.85 -7.01 -2.15
CA ALA A 27 13.09 -7.59 -1.64
C ALA A 27 14.30 -6.63 -1.76
N ILE A 28 14.06 -5.33 -1.91
CA ILE A 28 15.10 -4.30 -2.03
C ILE A 28 15.49 -3.80 -0.64
N TYR A 29 16.77 -3.50 -0.42
CA TYR A 29 17.30 -3.04 0.87
C TYR A 29 18.20 -1.81 0.69
N MET A 30 18.08 -0.86 1.62
CA MET A 30 19.03 0.23 1.79
C MET A 30 20.33 -0.31 2.43
N ASN A 31 21.44 0.33 2.13
CA ASN A 31 22.66 0.05 2.86
C ASN A 31 22.67 0.72 4.24
N LYS A 32 23.59 0.31 5.09
CA LYS A 32 23.82 0.99 6.37
C LYS A 32 24.11 2.49 6.14
N ASN A 33 23.60 3.34 7.01
CA ASN A 33 23.73 4.79 6.96
C ASN A 33 23.10 5.45 5.72
N GLN A 34 22.11 4.81 5.13
CA GLN A 34 21.28 5.39 4.05
C GLN A 34 19.85 5.58 4.55
N VAL A 35 19.26 6.68 4.18
CA VAL A 35 17.83 6.97 4.37
C VAL A 35 17.25 7.37 3.03
N CYS A 36 16.08 6.83 2.69
CA CYS A 36 15.30 7.28 1.55
C CYS A 36 13.97 7.80 2.07
N VAL A 37 13.63 9.03 1.70
CA VAL A 37 12.32 9.61 1.99
C VAL A 37 11.52 9.61 0.71
N ALA A 38 10.33 9.03 0.75
CA ALA A 38 9.38 9.03 -0.35
C ALA A 38 8.15 9.86 0.00
N GLY A 39 7.78 10.78 -0.89
CA GLY A 39 6.47 11.45 -0.89
C GLY A 39 5.64 10.87 -2.03
N MET A 40 4.49 10.28 -1.72
CA MET A 40 3.67 9.57 -2.71
C MET A 40 2.23 10.10 -2.69
N TYR A 41 1.73 10.47 -3.86
CA TYR A 41 0.33 10.78 -4.08
C TYR A 41 -0.37 9.59 -4.72
N THR A 42 -1.53 9.23 -4.20
CA THR A 42 -2.38 8.16 -4.74
C THR A 42 -3.79 8.70 -5.01
N HIS A 43 -4.34 8.31 -6.15
CA HIS A 43 -5.73 8.50 -6.52
C HIS A 43 -6.33 7.13 -6.81
N SER A 44 -7.46 6.83 -6.20
CA SER A 44 -8.22 5.59 -6.43
C SER A 44 -9.69 5.94 -6.59
N SER A 45 -10.35 5.38 -7.59
CA SER A 45 -11.77 5.63 -7.82
C SER A 45 -12.49 4.39 -8.34
N TRP A 46 -13.80 4.31 -8.04
CA TRP A 46 -14.68 3.27 -8.53
C TRP A 46 -16.11 3.78 -8.64
N ASN A 47 -16.84 3.25 -9.63
CA ASN A 47 -18.28 3.47 -9.85
C ASN A 47 -19.06 2.15 -9.94
N GLN A 48 -18.37 1.01 -9.85
CA GLN A 48 -18.94 -0.32 -9.75
C GLN A 48 -18.37 -1.01 -8.50
N TYR A 49 -19.15 -1.88 -7.88
CA TYR A 49 -18.77 -2.60 -6.68
C TYR A 49 -19.37 -4.00 -6.65
N TRP A 50 -18.85 -4.86 -5.83
CA TRP A 50 -19.45 -6.17 -5.53
C TRP A 50 -20.25 -6.08 -4.24
N GLU A 51 -21.58 -6.31 -4.37
CA GLU A 51 -22.47 -6.64 -3.28
C GLU A 51 -22.39 -8.15 -3.09
N ASN A 52 -21.73 -8.61 -2.04
CA ASN A 52 -21.29 -9.99 -1.95
C ASN A 52 -20.43 -10.33 -3.21
N SER A 53 -20.82 -11.29 -4.02
CA SER A 53 -20.16 -11.63 -5.29
C SER A 53 -20.86 -11.03 -6.53
N LEU A 54 -21.99 -10.36 -6.38
CA LEU A 54 -22.75 -9.76 -7.47
C LEU A 54 -22.21 -8.36 -7.79
N LYS A 55 -21.69 -8.17 -8.98
CA LYS A 55 -21.23 -6.88 -9.44
C LYS A 55 -22.39 -5.94 -9.76
N ARG A 56 -22.35 -4.71 -9.23
CA ARG A 56 -23.38 -3.66 -9.39
C ARG A 56 -22.77 -2.33 -9.76
N GLU A 57 -23.57 -1.48 -10.37
CA GLU A 57 -23.28 -0.05 -10.53
C GLU A 57 -23.61 0.71 -9.24
N ASN A 58 -22.79 1.68 -8.91
CA ASN A 58 -23.02 2.55 -7.76
C ASN A 58 -23.89 3.74 -8.15
N LEU A 59 -25.19 3.53 -8.18
CA LEU A 59 -26.16 4.57 -8.56
C LEU A 59 -26.43 5.58 -7.43
N ASN A 60 -26.16 5.23 -6.17
CA ASN A 60 -26.52 6.06 -5.02
C ASN A 60 -25.54 7.22 -4.80
N ILE A 61 -24.24 6.97 -4.94
CA ILE A 61 -23.19 7.97 -4.68
C ILE A 61 -22.30 8.22 -5.89
N GLY A 62 -22.61 7.58 -7.02
CA GLY A 62 -21.87 7.74 -8.28
C GLY A 62 -20.45 7.20 -8.18
N THR A 63 -19.47 7.98 -8.61
CA THR A 63 -18.05 7.61 -8.49
C THR A 63 -17.51 7.98 -7.12
N GLN A 64 -17.13 6.97 -6.35
CA GLN A 64 -16.39 7.17 -5.10
C GLN A 64 -14.91 7.34 -5.42
N THR A 65 -14.28 8.33 -4.81
CA THR A 65 -12.87 8.67 -4.98
C THR A 65 -12.18 8.77 -3.63
N THR A 66 -11.06 8.07 -3.50
CA THR A 66 -10.13 8.19 -2.37
C THR A 66 -8.80 8.71 -2.87
N GLN A 67 -8.30 9.74 -2.25
CA GLN A 67 -6.99 10.31 -2.55
C GLN A 67 -6.13 10.33 -1.29
N SER A 68 -4.82 10.22 -1.45
CA SER A 68 -3.91 10.31 -0.31
C SER A 68 -2.56 10.88 -0.71
N PHE A 69 -1.93 11.54 0.25
CA PHE A 69 -0.51 11.85 0.22
C PHE A 69 0.18 11.12 1.37
N MET A 70 1.19 10.31 1.04
CA MET A 70 1.91 9.50 2.04
C MET A 70 3.37 9.92 2.10
N LEU A 71 3.86 10.19 3.31
CA LEU A 71 5.28 10.33 3.61
C LEU A 71 5.83 9.01 4.14
N MET A 72 6.90 8.51 3.51
CA MET A 72 7.49 7.21 3.85
C MET A 72 9.01 7.28 3.91
N PRO A 73 9.62 7.49 5.09
CA PRO A 73 11.04 7.31 5.31
C PRO A 73 11.40 5.83 5.45
N VAL A 74 12.50 5.43 4.80
CA VAL A 74 13.11 4.11 4.87
C VAL A 74 14.54 4.24 5.35
N ILE A 75 14.88 3.56 6.43
CA ILE A 75 16.18 3.67 7.13
C ILE A 75 16.95 2.36 7.01
N GLY A 76 18.14 2.41 6.44
CA GLY A 76 19.06 1.28 6.37
C GLY A 76 19.87 1.12 7.68
N ILE A 77 19.47 0.17 8.53
CA ILE A 77 20.21 -0.17 9.75
C ILE A 77 21.44 -1.03 9.41
N SER A 78 21.26 -1.97 8.49
CA SER A 78 22.34 -2.81 7.96
C SER A 78 22.03 -3.25 6.54
N LYS A 79 22.95 -3.98 5.89
CA LYS A 79 22.71 -4.61 4.59
C LYS A 79 21.58 -5.66 4.59
N ARG A 80 21.11 -6.05 5.79
CA ARG A 80 20.07 -7.07 5.98
C ARG A 80 18.83 -6.57 6.73
N VAL A 81 18.91 -5.39 7.34
CA VAL A 81 17.84 -4.88 8.22
C VAL A 81 17.49 -3.45 7.83
N ASN A 82 16.22 -3.21 7.59
CA ASN A 82 15.66 -1.89 7.31
C ASN A 82 14.45 -1.62 8.18
N VAL A 83 14.27 -0.37 8.55
CA VAL A 83 13.07 0.17 9.18
C VAL A 83 12.35 1.06 8.17
N ILE A 84 11.04 0.89 8.05
CA ILE A 84 10.18 1.69 7.18
C ILE A 84 9.09 2.30 8.07
N LEU A 85 8.88 3.60 7.95
CA LEU A 85 7.75 4.29 8.56
C LEU A 85 6.86 4.82 7.46
N SER A 86 5.56 4.96 7.70
CA SER A 86 4.67 5.64 6.76
C SER A 86 3.53 6.33 7.48
N LEU A 87 3.19 7.52 6.98
CA LEU A 87 2.11 8.34 7.50
C LEU A 87 1.33 8.94 6.32
N PRO A 88 0.11 8.49 6.06
CA PRO A 88 -0.75 9.04 5.03
C PRO A 88 -1.67 10.14 5.58
N TYR A 89 -1.94 11.13 4.76
CA TYR A 89 -3.09 12.01 4.84
C TYR A 89 -4.07 11.62 3.74
N VAL A 90 -5.31 11.32 4.09
CA VAL A 90 -6.32 10.76 3.19
C VAL A 90 -7.51 11.69 3.10
N TRP A 91 -8.14 11.76 1.93
CA TRP A 91 -9.44 12.43 1.72
C TRP A 91 -10.28 11.66 0.73
N THR A 92 -11.59 11.73 0.92
CA THR A 92 -12.58 11.02 0.14
C THR A 92 -13.64 11.96 -0.43
N SER A 93 -14.23 11.60 -1.55
CA SER A 93 -15.32 12.34 -2.18
C SER A 93 -16.18 11.43 -3.04
N ASN A 94 -17.42 11.85 -3.29
CA ASN A 94 -18.36 11.19 -4.21
C ASN A 94 -18.80 12.16 -5.29
N SER A 95 -19.16 11.63 -6.47
CA SER A 95 -19.67 12.46 -7.58
C SER A 95 -21.18 12.73 -7.51
N ALA A 96 -21.91 12.00 -6.65
CA ALA A 96 -23.35 12.13 -6.47
C ALA A 96 -23.75 11.78 -5.03
N GLY A 97 -25.05 11.97 -4.71
CA GLY A 97 -25.58 11.72 -3.36
C GLY A 97 -25.19 12.81 -2.36
N ASN A 98 -25.52 12.57 -1.08
CA ASN A 98 -25.36 13.54 0.01
C ASN A 98 -24.33 13.11 1.06
N LEU A 99 -23.52 12.06 0.78
CA LEU A 99 -22.48 11.64 1.72
C LEU A 99 -21.31 12.63 1.70
N MET A 100 -21.01 13.19 2.84
CA MET A 100 -19.90 14.14 2.98
C MET A 100 -18.55 13.41 2.92
N GLY A 101 -17.60 14.00 2.19
CA GLY A 101 -16.22 13.54 2.18
C GLY A 101 -15.57 13.65 3.55
N GLN A 102 -14.72 12.69 3.88
CA GLN A 102 -13.89 12.67 5.08
C GLN A 102 -12.45 13.01 4.71
N HIS A 103 -11.70 13.60 5.62
CA HIS A 103 -10.27 13.84 5.42
C HIS A 103 -9.52 13.87 6.75
N GLY A 104 -8.25 13.52 6.72
CA GLY A 104 -7.41 13.59 7.92
C GLY A 104 -6.14 12.77 7.81
N VAL A 105 -5.34 12.87 8.86
CA VAL A 105 -4.20 11.98 9.09
C VAL A 105 -4.75 10.61 9.48
N GLN A 106 -4.29 9.58 8.78
CA GLN A 106 -4.67 8.19 9.01
C GLN A 106 -3.72 7.53 10.04
N ASP A 107 -3.39 6.26 9.84
CA ASP A 107 -2.61 5.46 10.77
C ASP A 107 -1.11 5.63 10.52
N LEU A 108 -0.34 5.85 11.57
CA LEU A 108 1.11 5.72 11.53
C LEU A 108 1.49 4.25 11.48
N SER A 109 2.22 3.85 10.45
CA SER A 109 2.74 2.48 10.32
C SER A 109 4.25 2.43 10.52
N ALA A 110 4.71 1.33 11.12
CA ALA A 110 6.12 1.02 11.26
C ALA A 110 6.39 -0.44 10.89
N TRP A 111 7.48 -0.68 10.14
CA TRP A 111 7.84 -2.00 9.63
C TRP A 111 9.32 -2.28 9.84
N LEU A 112 9.64 -3.46 10.33
CA LEU A 112 10.99 -4.03 10.38
C LEU A 112 11.10 -5.09 9.30
N LYS A 113 12.06 -4.92 8.39
CA LYS A 113 12.32 -5.80 7.26
C LYS A 113 13.68 -6.44 7.39
N VAL A 114 13.72 -7.76 7.43
CA VAL A 114 14.93 -8.56 7.67
C VAL A 114 15.16 -9.54 6.52
N LYS A 115 16.36 -9.52 5.94
CA LYS A 115 16.81 -10.54 4.99
C LYS A 115 17.33 -11.74 5.77
N ALA A 116 16.48 -12.75 5.95
CA ALA A 116 16.79 -13.94 6.74
C ALA A 116 17.83 -14.83 6.02
N LEU A 117 17.65 -15.08 4.72
CA LEU A 117 18.52 -15.94 3.93
C LEU A 117 18.85 -15.29 2.59
N LYS A 118 20.09 -15.49 2.11
CA LYS A 118 20.49 -15.17 0.73
C LYS A 118 21.47 -16.22 0.23
N VAL A 119 21.11 -16.88 -0.90
CA VAL A 119 21.94 -17.88 -1.58
C VAL A 119 21.88 -17.59 -3.08
N GLY A 120 23.00 -17.19 -3.68
CA GLY A 120 23.04 -16.77 -5.08
C GLY A 120 22.04 -15.66 -5.40
N GLY A 121 21.16 -15.90 -6.35
CA GLY A 121 20.06 -15.01 -6.73
C GLY A 121 18.82 -15.08 -5.82
N PHE A 122 18.71 -16.11 -4.99
CA PHE A 122 17.57 -16.34 -4.09
C PHE A 122 17.73 -15.60 -2.76
N SER A 123 16.63 -15.05 -2.24
CA SER A 123 16.59 -14.52 -0.87
C SER A 123 15.21 -14.77 -0.23
N LEU A 124 15.24 -15.10 1.05
CA LEU A 124 14.08 -15.17 1.92
C LEU A 124 14.12 -13.98 2.89
N ASN A 125 13.00 -13.28 2.99
CA ASN A 125 12.90 -12.06 3.80
C ASN A 125 11.68 -12.17 4.70
N ALA A 126 11.85 -11.74 5.95
CA ALA A 126 10.77 -11.59 6.92
C ALA A 126 10.49 -10.09 7.13
N VAL A 127 9.23 -9.74 7.21
CA VAL A 127 8.78 -8.38 7.51
C VAL A 127 7.73 -8.46 8.60
N VAL A 128 7.93 -7.69 9.65
CA VAL A 128 6.92 -7.51 10.70
C VAL A 128 6.63 -6.03 10.86
N GLY A 129 5.41 -5.69 11.12
CA GLY A 129 5.03 -4.30 11.31
C GLY A 129 3.62 -4.16 11.83
N GLY A 130 3.19 -2.92 11.98
CA GLY A 130 1.86 -2.62 12.43
C GLY A 130 1.54 -1.14 12.26
N SER A 131 0.32 -0.78 12.57
CA SER A 131 -0.17 0.59 12.54
C SER A 131 -0.96 0.95 13.79
N ILE A 132 -0.94 2.23 14.09
CA ILE A 132 -1.76 2.83 15.13
C ILE A 132 -2.48 4.06 14.54
N PRO A 133 -3.79 4.25 14.79
CA PRO A 133 -4.49 5.47 14.41
C PRO A 133 -3.87 6.68 15.11
N LEU A 134 -3.59 7.76 14.36
CA LEU A 134 -3.16 9.04 14.92
C LEU A 134 -4.29 10.07 14.95
N GLY A 135 -5.21 9.98 13.99
CA GLY A 135 -6.37 10.86 13.91
C GLY A 135 -7.61 10.27 14.58
N ASN A 136 -8.50 11.15 15.04
CA ASN A 136 -9.84 10.75 15.46
C ASN A 136 -10.80 10.87 14.26
N TYR A 137 -10.84 9.86 13.41
CA TYR A 137 -11.72 9.77 12.25
C TYR A 137 -12.80 8.70 12.46
N VAL A 138 -13.91 8.82 11.75
CA VAL A 138 -15.07 7.94 11.89
C VAL A 138 -14.85 6.65 11.10
N PRO A 139 -14.77 5.46 11.74
CA PRO A 139 -14.45 4.20 11.06
C PRO A 139 -15.65 3.56 10.37
N ASN A 140 -16.87 3.83 10.80
CA ASN A 140 -18.10 3.19 10.33
C ASN A 140 -18.84 3.98 9.24
N PHE A 141 -18.24 5.04 8.71
CA PHE A 141 -18.81 5.81 7.60
C PHE A 141 -18.23 5.38 6.25
N LEU A 142 -18.11 4.08 6.04
CA LEU A 142 -17.65 3.53 4.76
C LEU A 142 -18.70 3.74 3.66
N PRO A 143 -18.30 4.00 2.40
CA PRO A 143 -16.92 4.04 1.90
C PRO A 143 -16.22 5.40 2.07
N MET A 144 -16.82 6.35 2.80
CA MET A 144 -16.27 7.68 3.00
C MET A 144 -15.22 7.76 4.11
N SER A 145 -15.20 6.79 5.03
CA SER A 145 -14.17 6.73 6.07
C SER A 145 -12.76 6.64 5.48
N ILE A 146 -11.82 7.35 6.09
CA ILE A 146 -10.41 7.34 5.68
C ILE A 146 -9.64 6.13 6.21
N GLY A 147 -10.24 5.30 7.05
CA GLY A 147 -9.66 4.07 7.60
C GLY A 147 -10.60 3.38 8.60
N LEU A 148 -10.14 2.28 9.18
CA LEU A 148 -10.93 1.48 10.15
C LEU A 148 -10.66 1.85 11.60
N GLN A 149 -9.76 2.78 11.87
CA GLN A 149 -9.39 3.27 13.22
C GLN A 149 -9.04 2.13 14.19
N CYS A 150 -8.46 1.06 13.72
CA CYS A 150 -8.04 -0.08 14.52
C CYS A 150 -6.52 -0.22 14.52
N ARG A 151 -5.96 -0.73 15.62
CA ARG A 151 -4.54 -1.11 15.68
C ARG A 151 -4.33 -2.37 14.85
N THR A 152 -3.21 -2.42 14.12
CA THR A 152 -2.88 -3.60 13.32
C THR A 152 -1.49 -4.14 13.66
N PHE A 153 -1.31 -5.45 13.48
CA PHE A 153 -0.01 -6.10 13.47
C PHE A 153 0.04 -7.07 12.29
N THR A 154 1.13 -7.05 11.52
CA THR A 154 1.26 -7.87 10.31
C THR A 154 2.60 -8.60 10.31
N GLY A 155 2.54 -9.90 10.06
CA GLY A 155 3.71 -10.72 9.73
C GLY A 155 3.69 -11.12 8.26
N ARG A 156 4.82 -10.97 7.54
CA ARG A 156 4.97 -11.26 6.11
C ARG A 156 6.23 -12.02 5.83
N LEU A 157 6.15 -13.02 4.94
CA LEU A 157 7.29 -13.72 4.36
C LEU A 157 7.38 -13.43 2.88
N LEU A 158 8.59 -13.10 2.38
CA LEU A 158 8.85 -12.87 0.97
C LEU A 158 9.95 -13.81 0.48
N ALA A 159 9.65 -14.58 -0.55
CA ALA A 159 10.64 -15.29 -1.35
C ALA A 159 10.93 -14.47 -2.61
N ASN A 160 12.20 -14.27 -2.93
CA ASN A 160 12.62 -13.53 -4.11
C ASN A 160 13.77 -14.24 -4.79
N TYR A 161 13.66 -14.39 -6.10
CA TYR A 161 14.76 -14.79 -6.98
C TYR A 161 15.06 -13.67 -7.96
N ARG A 162 16.33 -13.29 -8.08
CA ARG A 162 16.81 -12.31 -9.05
C ARG A 162 17.99 -12.85 -9.81
N GLU A 163 17.87 -12.93 -11.14
CA GLU A 163 18.96 -13.30 -12.02
C GLU A 163 20.03 -12.18 -12.06
N PRO A 164 21.28 -12.45 -11.65
CA PRO A 164 22.33 -11.43 -11.52
C PRO A 164 22.70 -10.75 -12.85
N LYS A 165 22.67 -11.47 -13.97
CA LYS A 165 23.10 -10.97 -15.29
C LYS A 165 22.05 -10.08 -15.94
N THR A 166 20.82 -10.54 -15.98
CA THR A 166 19.71 -9.84 -16.65
C THR A 166 18.99 -8.84 -15.77
N GLY A 167 19.02 -9.07 -14.45
CA GLY A 167 18.23 -8.29 -13.47
C GLY A 167 16.75 -8.67 -13.43
N LEU A 168 16.34 -9.70 -14.20
CA LEU A 168 15.01 -10.29 -14.08
C LEU A 168 14.79 -10.82 -12.67
N TYR A 169 13.63 -10.61 -12.12
CA TYR A 169 13.28 -11.15 -10.81
C TYR A 169 11.83 -11.56 -10.71
N VAL A 170 11.60 -12.49 -9.82
CA VAL A 170 10.27 -12.84 -9.32
C VAL A 170 10.28 -12.71 -7.79
N THR A 171 9.23 -12.11 -7.25
CA THR A 171 8.99 -12.02 -5.81
C THR A 171 7.61 -12.54 -5.52
N ALA A 172 7.50 -13.48 -4.59
CA ALA A 172 6.23 -13.92 -4.03
C ALA A 172 6.20 -13.60 -2.54
N HIS A 173 5.05 -13.19 -2.02
CA HIS A 173 4.87 -13.02 -0.58
C HIS A 173 3.50 -13.48 -0.12
N GLY A 174 3.45 -13.84 1.16
CA GLY A 174 2.22 -14.03 1.91
C GLY A 174 2.32 -13.33 3.24
N SER A 175 1.21 -12.77 3.72
CA SER A 175 1.14 -12.14 5.03
C SER A 175 -0.16 -12.44 5.75
N TYR A 176 -0.09 -12.32 7.07
CA TYR A 176 -1.24 -12.37 7.97
C TYR A 176 -1.28 -11.07 8.78
N GLY A 177 -2.45 -10.44 8.80
CA GLY A 177 -2.71 -9.19 9.51
C GLY A 177 -3.71 -9.40 10.63
N TRP A 178 -3.26 -9.22 11.88
CA TRP A 178 -4.13 -9.11 13.05
C TRP A 178 -4.66 -7.69 13.14
N ARG A 179 -5.95 -7.57 13.37
CA ARG A 179 -6.64 -6.30 13.56
C ARG A 179 -7.29 -6.28 14.95
N GLY A 180 -7.09 -5.19 15.68
CA GLY A 180 -7.83 -4.92 16.90
C GLY A 180 -9.24 -4.45 16.59
N ASN A 181 -10.07 -4.38 17.61
CA ASN A 181 -11.41 -3.80 17.52
C ASN A 181 -11.30 -2.28 17.27
N THR A 182 -12.36 -1.74 16.67
CA THR A 182 -12.55 -0.29 16.56
C THR A 182 -13.72 0.14 17.43
N ARG A 183 -13.81 1.44 17.71
CA ARG A 183 -14.95 2.03 18.42
C ARG A 183 -15.71 2.97 17.52
N ILE A 184 -17.02 2.91 17.59
CA ILE A 184 -17.95 3.76 16.86
C ILE A 184 -18.69 4.68 17.82
N ASP A 185 -19.19 5.79 17.31
CA ASP A 185 -20.00 6.76 18.07
C ASP A 185 -21.50 6.38 18.01
N GLN A 186 -21.79 5.13 18.42
CA GLN A 186 -23.13 4.55 18.50
C GLN A 186 -23.14 3.55 19.64
N ASP A 187 -24.25 3.47 20.38
CA ASP A 187 -24.38 2.54 21.51
C ASP A 187 -24.59 1.08 21.08
N ALA A 188 -25.03 0.87 19.84
CA ALA A 188 -25.27 -0.44 19.27
C ALA A 188 -25.06 -0.44 17.76
N TYR A 189 -24.76 -1.60 17.19
CA TYR A 189 -24.67 -1.79 15.74
C TYR A 189 -25.32 -3.13 15.32
N GLN A 190 -25.65 -3.21 14.03
CA GLN A 190 -26.15 -4.46 13.43
C GLN A 190 -25.08 -5.07 12.52
N ALA A 191 -24.84 -6.36 12.69
CA ALA A 191 -24.01 -7.17 11.81
C ALA A 191 -24.53 -8.61 11.84
N ASP A 192 -24.45 -9.31 10.71
CA ASP A 192 -24.83 -10.73 10.57
C ASP A 192 -26.23 -11.04 11.16
N ASP A 193 -27.22 -10.20 10.82
CA ASP A 193 -28.62 -10.29 11.30
C ASP A 193 -28.83 -10.15 12.82
N ARG A 194 -27.82 -9.66 13.54
CA ARG A 194 -27.85 -9.48 14.98
C ARG A 194 -27.59 -8.04 15.39
N VAL A 195 -28.24 -7.64 16.49
CA VAL A 195 -27.95 -6.36 17.14
C VAL A 195 -26.96 -6.61 18.28
N TYR A 196 -25.87 -5.87 18.24
CA TYR A 196 -24.82 -5.87 19.28
C TYR A 196 -24.95 -4.59 20.09
N ASN A 197 -25.29 -4.70 21.37
CA ASN A 197 -25.42 -3.57 22.30
C ASN A 197 -24.04 -3.16 22.84
N THR A 198 -23.19 -2.68 21.97
CA THR A 198 -21.84 -2.21 22.27
C THR A 198 -21.37 -1.27 21.19
N ASN A 199 -20.50 -0.34 21.54
CA ASN A 199 -19.79 0.53 20.58
C ASN A 199 -18.45 -0.06 20.11
N GLU A 200 -18.03 -1.21 20.63
CA GLU A 200 -16.81 -1.90 20.24
C GLU A 200 -17.10 -2.89 19.11
N VAL A 201 -16.54 -2.63 17.95
CA VAL A 201 -16.77 -3.39 16.72
C VAL A 201 -15.56 -4.25 16.41
N HIS A 202 -15.81 -5.55 16.21
CA HIS A 202 -14.79 -6.48 15.76
C HIS A 202 -14.42 -6.24 14.30
N VAL A 203 -13.13 -5.99 14.00
CA VAL A 203 -12.61 -5.85 12.65
C VAL A 203 -11.96 -7.17 12.22
N PRO A 204 -12.42 -7.83 11.14
CA PRO A 204 -11.89 -9.11 10.71
C PRO A 204 -10.38 -9.06 10.41
N ASN A 205 -9.64 -10.08 10.85
CA ASN A 205 -8.25 -10.28 10.45
C ASN A 205 -8.12 -10.49 8.94
N THR A 206 -6.94 -10.26 8.41
CA THR A 206 -6.71 -10.36 6.96
C THR A 206 -5.54 -11.25 6.60
N TYR A 207 -5.56 -11.75 5.39
CA TYR A 207 -4.35 -12.22 4.72
C TYR A 207 -4.15 -11.46 3.41
N ASP A 208 -2.91 -11.37 2.95
CA ASP A 208 -2.58 -11.01 1.58
C ASP A 208 -1.54 -11.96 0.99
N ALA A 209 -1.63 -12.18 -0.31
CA ALA A 209 -0.64 -12.91 -1.09
C ALA A 209 -0.43 -12.20 -2.42
N ALA A 210 0.81 -12.08 -2.86
CA ALA A 210 1.12 -11.46 -4.14
C ALA A 210 2.31 -12.10 -4.85
N VAL A 211 2.28 -11.96 -6.18
CA VAL A 211 3.40 -12.30 -7.06
C VAL A 211 3.76 -11.06 -7.88
N ARG A 212 5.07 -10.84 -8.04
CA ARG A 212 5.64 -9.72 -8.80
C ARG A 212 6.68 -10.27 -9.76
N LEU A 213 6.61 -9.89 -11.03
CA LEU A 213 7.55 -10.27 -12.07
C LEU A 213 8.09 -8.98 -12.72
N GLY A 214 9.41 -8.82 -12.72
CA GLY A 214 9.96 -7.58 -13.23
C GLY A 214 11.46 -7.62 -13.55
N VAL A 215 11.96 -6.44 -13.87
CA VAL A 215 13.38 -6.19 -14.10
C VAL A 215 13.84 -5.10 -13.14
N LEU A 216 14.93 -5.37 -12.43
CA LEU A 216 15.61 -4.40 -11.58
C LEU A 216 17.06 -4.24 -12.05
N ARG A 217 17.35 -3.11 -12.66
CA ARG A 217 18.68 -2.72 -13.08
C ARG A 217 19.15 -1.45 -12.37
N LYS A 218 20.38 -1.06 -12.66
CA LYS A 218 20.98 0.15 -12.09
C LYS A 218 20.14 1.38 -12.45
N GLY A 219 19.56 2.02 -11.43
CA GLY A 219 18.79 3.25 -11.59
C GLY A 219 17.36 3.09 -12.08
N TRP A 220 16.87 1.87 -12.39
CA TRP A 220 15.48 1.68 -12.79
C TRP A 220 14.91 0.30 -12.43
N GLN A 221 13.62 0.25 -12.30
CA GLN A 221 12.82 -0.95 -12.01
C GLN A 221 11.51 -0.86 -12.76
N THR A 222 11.05 -1.99 -13.27
CA THR A 222 9.66 -2.15 -13.72
C THR A 222 9.17 -3.53 -13.33
N GLU A 223 7.90 -3.66 -12.97
CA GLU A 223 7.29 -4.93 -12.60
C GLU A 223 5.80 -4.95 -12.90
N PHE A 224 5.29 -6.12 -13.27
CA PHE A 224 3.88 -6.48 -13.17
C PHE A 224 3.64 -7.18 -11.84
N TRP A 225 2.48 -6.95 -11.26
CA TRP A 225 2.10 -7.57 -10.00
C TRP A 225 0.65 -8.03 -10.02
N ALA A 226 0.39 -9.11 -9.29
CA ALA A 226 -0.94 -9.59 -8.94
C ALA A 226 -0.97 -9.82 -7.44
N GLU A 227 -2.05 -9.39 -6.79
CA GLU A 227 -2.22 -9.42 -5.33
C GLU A 227 -3.66 -9.78 -4.99
N ARG A 228 -3.83 -10.70 -4.03
CA ARG A 228 -5.10 -10.96 -3.40
C ARG A 228 -5.04 -10.56 -1.94
N THR A 229 -6.00 -9.74 -1.52
CA THR A 229 -6.24 -9.37 -0.13
C THR A 229 -7.61 -9.89 0.28
N ALA A 230 -7.75 -10.43 1.49
CA ALA A 230 -9.03 -10.90 1.97
C ALA A 230 -9.13 -10.81 3.49
N CYS A 231 -10.33 -10.47 3.97
CA CYS A 231 -10.74 -10.71 5.33
C CYS A 231 -10.94 -12.22 5.56
N LEU A 232 -10.64 -12.69 6.77
CA LEU A 232 -10.76 -14.11 7.16
C LEU A 232 -12.12 -14.46 7.74
N SER A 233 -12.94 -13.45 8.02
CA SER A 233 -14.29 -13.58 8.56
C SER A 233 -15.08 -12.32 8.23
N GLY A 234 -16.28 -12.22 8.72
CA GLY A 234 -17.15 -11.06 8.57
C GLY A 234 -18.41 -11.38 7.77
N ASP A 235 -19.33 -10.47 7.82
CA ASP A 235 -20.62 -10.52 7.14
C ASP A 235 -20.55 -9.92 5.72
N ASN A 236 -21.55 -10.22 4.92
CA ASN A 236 -21.66 -9.68 3.57
C ASN A 236 -22.49 -8.39 3.57
N ILE A 237 -22.09 -7.45 2.70
CA ILE A 237 -22.89 -6.26 2.40
C ILE A 237 -24.19 -6.70 1.72
N ARG A 238 -25.32 -6.16 2.17
CA ARG A 238 -26.63 -6.35 1.55
C ARG A 238 -26.96 -5.18 0.63
N ARG A 239 -27.96 -5.39 -0.19
CA ARG A 239 -28.48 -4.35 -1.07
C ARG A 239 -28.93 -3.13 -0.25
N ASN A 240 -28.43 -1.96 -0.63
CA ASN A 240 -28.66 -0.66 0.01
C ASN A 240 -28.05 -0.48 1.40
N ASP A 241 -27.28 -1.45 1.90
CA ASP A 241 -26.51 -1.24 3.12
C ASP A 241 -25.25 -0.44 2.83
N MET A 242 -24.84 0.36 3.79
CA MET A 242 -23.50 0.96 3.82
C MET A 242 -22.48 -0.10 4.23
N PRO A 243 -21.29 -0.13 3.61
CA PRO A 243 -20.22 -0.98 4.11
C PRO A 243 -19.90 -0.66 5.57
N PHE A 244 -19.55 -1.67 6.34
CA PHE A 244 -19.29 -1.56 7.78
C PHE A 244 -17.96 -2.25 8.14
N PRO A 245 -17.28 -1.89 9.25
CA PRO A 245 -15.99 -2.46 9.62
C PRO A 245 -15.98 -3.98 9.83
N THR A 246 -17.13 -4.62 10.08
CA THR A 246 -17.27 -6.09 10.22
C THR A 246 -17.25 -6.84 8.88
N ASN A 247 -17.43 -6.16 7.75
CA ASN A 247 -17.67 -6.85 6.49
C ASN A 247 -16.48 -7.67 5.99
N ASN A 248 -16.80 -8.82 5.40
CA ASN A 248 -15.85 -9.70 4.74
C ASN A 248 -15.46 -9.11 3.38
N MET A 249 -14.41 -8.31 3.35
CA MET A 249 -13.93 -7.66 2.13
C MET A 249 -12.78 -8.45 1.50
N GLN A 250 -12.89 -8.74 0.19
CA GLN A 250 -11.86 -9.43 -0.57
C GLN A 250 -11.64 -8.75 -1.92
N ALA A 251 -10.40 -8.68 -2.38
CA ALA A 251 -10.05 -8.13 -3.67
C ALA A 251 -8.89 -8.88 -4.32
N THR A 252 -9.00 -9.18 -5.60
CA THR A 252 -7.89 -9.58 -6.46
C THR A 252 -7.55 -8.42 -7.37
N SER A 253 -6.32 -7.94 -7.29
CA SER A 253 -5.85 -6.78 -8.03
C SER A 253 -4.65 -7.15 -8.90
N VAL A 254 -4.54 -6.49 -10.04
CA VAL A 254 -3.39 -6.57 -10.93
C VAL A 254 -2.89 -5.18 -11.26
N GLY A 255 -1.63 -5.07 -11.64
CA GLY A 255 -1.13 -3.76 -12.01
C GLY A 255 0.32 -3.77 -12.46
N TRP A 256 0.81 -2.56 -12.64
CA TRP A 256 2.16 -2.27 -13.10
C TRP A 256 2.81 -1.22 -12.21
N TYR A 257 4.11 -1.34 -12.03
CA TYR A 257 4.94 -0.40 -11.28
C TYR A 257 6.21 -0.11 -12.05
N ALA A 258 6.63 1.15 -12.03
CA ALA A 258 7.91 1.59 -12.56
C ALA A 258 8.59 2.58 -11.61
N LYS A 259 9.91 2.57 -11.63
CA LYS A 259 10.76 3.48 -10.88
C LYS A 259 11.99 3.83 -11.67
N VAL A 260 12.35 5.10 -11.67
CA VAL A 260 13.61 5.62 -12.21
C VAL A 260 14.30 6.45 -11.13
N GLN A 261 15.49 6.05 -10.74
CA GLN A 261 16.28 6.73 -9.71
C GLN A 261 17.76 6.58 -10.03
N PRO A 262 18.29 7.38 -10.97
CA PRO A 262 19.70 7.28 -11.39
C PRO A 262 20.68 7.76 -10.31
N HIS A 263 20.24 8.70 -9.47
CA HIS A 263 21.02 9.34 -8.42
C HIS A 263 20.19 9.41 -7.12
N ASN A 264 20.46 10.41 -6.30
CA ASN A 264 19.76 10.59 -5.01
C ASN A 264 18.26 10.93 -5.17
N ILE A 265 17.87 11.50 -6.31
CA ILE A 265 16.46 11.81 -6.62
C ILE A 265 15.92 10.74 -7.55
N GLY A 266 14.70 10.32 -7.33
CA GLY A 266 14.00 9.37 -8.17
C GLY A 266 12.51 9.64 -8.23
N VAL A 267 11.88 9.03 -9.23
CA VAL A 267 10.43 9.04 -9.39
C VAL A 267 9.93 7.62 -9.52
N ASN A 268 8.74 7.37 -9.03
CA ASN A 268 8.04 6.12 -9.25
C ASN A 268 6.58 6.34 -9.62
N ALA A 269 6.00 5.34 -10.29
CA ALA A 269 4.59 5.31 -10.62
C ALA A 269 4.04 3.89 -10.44
N ARG A 270 2.80 3.78 -10.04
CA ARG A 270 2.06 2.51 -9.93
C ARG A 270 0.66 2.70 -10.48
N VAL A 271 0.18 1.70 -11.20
CA VAL A 271 -1.22 1.57 -11.63
C VAL A 271 -1.74 0.24 -11.09
N GLY A 272 -2.97 0.24 -10.60
CA GLY A 272 -3.64 -0.96 -10.10
C GLY A 272 -5.10 -0.98 -10.51
N TYR A 273 -5.63 -2.18 -10.71
CA TYR A 273 -7.02 -2.42 -11.04
C TYR A 273 -7.54 -3.66 -10.31
N VAL A 274 -8.72 -3.55 -9.69
CA VAL A 274 -9.39 -4.67 -9.03
C VAL A 274 -10.14 -5.46 -10.09
N VAL A 275 -9.69 -6.69 -10.35
CA VAL A 275 -10.27 -7.58 -11.39
C VAL A 275 -11.39 -8.46 -10.85
N ASP A 276 -11.34 -8.77 -9.56
CA ASP A 276 -12.33 -9.61 -8.86
C ASP A 276 -12.45 -9.16 -7.40
N GLY A 277 -13.65 -9.26 -6.82
CA GLY A 277 -13.91 -8.79 -5.47
C GLY A 277 -15.13 -9.43 -4.80
N LEU A 278 -15.15 -9.27 -3.47
CA LEU A 278 -16.28 -9.56 -2.59
C LEU A 278 -16.44 -8.36 -1.65
N ASN A 279 -17.61 -7.74 -1.63
CA ASN A 279 -17.93 -6.59 -0.77
C ASN A 279 -16.95 -5.39 -0.93
N VAL A 280 -16.44 -5.15 -2.12
CA VAL A 280 -15.48 -4.07 -2.42
C VAL A 280 -15.83 -3.33 -3.70
N GLY A 281 -15.35 -2.10 -3.83
CA GLY A 281 -15.41 -1.33 -5.08
C GLY A 281 -14.43 -1.86 -6.13
N GLN A 282 -14.84 -1.86 -7.40
CA GLN A 282 -13.96 -2.14 -8.53
C GLN A 282 -13.06 -0.94 -8.83
N SER A 283 -12.06 -0.75 -8.00
CA SER A 283 -11.23 0.44 -8.07
C SER A 283 -10.13 0.35 -9.13
N THR A 284 -9.91 1.50 -9.80
CA THR A 284 -8.69 1.81 -10.52
C THR A 284 -7.86 2.77 -9.68
N SER A 285 -6.59 2.49 -9.51
CA SER A 285 -5.69 3.30 -8.70
C SER A 285 -4.45 3.73 -9.47
N TYR A 286 -4.02 4.97 -9.24
CA TYR A 286 -2.80 5.55 -9.79
C TYR A 286 -1.99 6.14 -8.64
N MET A 287 -0.69 5.86 -8.60
CA MET A 287 0.22 6.44 -7.64
C MET A 287 1.43 7.01 -8.36
N VAL A 288 1.84 8.20 -7.95
CA VAL A 288 3.11 8.81 -8.35
C VAL A 288 3.88 9.21 -7.10
N GLY A 289 5.19 9.07 -7.13
CA GLY A 289 6.03 9.39 -5.98
C GLY A 289 7.35 10.01 -6.36
N LEU A 290 7.82 10.87 -5.47
CA LEU A 290 9.14 11.47 -5.50
C LEU A 290 9.98 10.84 -4.38
N LEU A 291 11.20 10.47 -4.70
CA LEU A 291 12.14 9.77 -3.84
C LEU A 291 13.39 10.61 -3.64
N TYR A 292 13.81 10.75 -2.40
CA TYR A 292 15.07 11.42 -2.08
C TYR A 292 15.92 10.54 -1.15
N GLN A 293 17.12 10.18 -1.61
CA GLN A 293 18.04 9.37 -0.82
C GLN A 293 19.15 10.23 -0.20
N ILE A 294 19.36 10.03 1.07
CA ILE A 294 20.40 10.67 1.87
C ILE A 294 21.42 9.60 2.27
N ASN A 295 22.69 9.90 2.04
CA ASN A 295 23.80 9.06 2.45
C ASN A 295 24.56 9.79 3.57
N PHE A 296 24.49 9.26 4.79
CA PHE A 296 25.27 9.80 5.91
C PHE A 296 26.70 9.29 5.80
N LYS A 297 27.67 10.21 5.67
CA LYS A 297 29.08 9.87 5.79
C LYS A 297 29.36 9.39 7.22
N LYS A 298 30.22 8.38 7.34
CA LYS A 298 30.82 8.02 8.64
C LYS A 298 31.74 9.13 9.11
#